data_e1ae6fd843728d6782b6261def2c57dd
#
_entry.id   e1ae6fd843728d6782b6261def2c57dd
#
_cell.length_a   1.000
_cell.length_b   1.000
_cell.length_c   1.000
_cell.angle_alpha   90.00
_cell.angle_beta   90.00
_cell.angle_gamma   90.00
#
_symmetry.space_group_name_H-M   'P 1'
#
loop_
_entity.id
_entity.type
_entity.pdbx_description
1 polymer ?
#
loop_
_entity_poly.entity_id
_entity_poly.type
_entity_poly.pdbx_seq_one_letter_code
_entity_poly.pdbx_strand_id
1 'polypeptide(L)'
;MNYDADAEIADNATCTYEPFEKTQMLTNLCDNYIIPAYTNFNEKNIALSNGASGFSSNPTVDAFEALKQNWKDALLSWQQVCFLDFGPASFVILNNQVNLHPVDTDIINNNISLGVYNLEQASNNDAKGYQALDYLLHQPGMTAQDHVTYFTSNGNAMTYLTDVIENINYWSNYILTEWTTSYQEAFKSNSSSESNAQGSSISNLVNGLCYHYESIIRKGKIGLPLGAFNGFSQQEMPDLVECYYHQESLPFAVEAVNAMKKYINGESFNTAENGLGLDDYMTFVGATQNSNSLSSVINSQIEEIIEKLGQLNDPLSNEIVVNKPAVTDAYSALQQLVPYLKADMTSALGVLITYQDNDGD
;
A
#
# COMPACT_ATOMS: atom_id res chain seq x y z
N MET A 1 -30.16 18.01 14.85
CA MET A 1 -31.05 18.65 13.84
C MET A 1 -32.34 19.01 14.49
N ASN A 2 -32.82 20.24 14.30
CA ASN A 2 -34.14 20.71 14.76
C ASN A 2 -35.15 20.71 13.61
N TYR A 3 -35.12 19.68 12.74
CA TYR A 3 -36.04 19.50 11.65
C TYR A 3 -37.39 18.98 12.24
N ASP A 4 -38.45 19.70 11.96
CA ASP A 4 -39.82 19.30 12.28
C ASP A 4 -40.57 19.01 10.96
N ALA A 5 -40.89 17.72 10.74
CA ALA A 5 -41.55 17.26 9.53
C ALA A 5 -43.01 17.75 9.40
N ASP A 6 -43.62 18.19 10.52
CA ASP A 6 -44.99 18.66 10.57
C ASP A 6 -45.11 20.20 10.53
N ALA A 7 -44.01 20.90 10.36
CA ALA A 7 -43.99 22.36 10.24
C ALA A 7 -44.71 22.82 8.96
N GLU A 8 -45.74 23.65 9.10
CA GLU A 8 -46.50 24.19 7.96
C GLU A 8 -45.72 25.29 7.18
N ILE A 9 -44.66 25.87 7.77
CA ILE A 9 -43.85 26.91 7.17
C ILE A 9 -42.37 26.50 7.33
N ALA A 10 -41.64 26.41 6.23
CA ALA A 10 -40.21 26.20 6.25
C ALA A 10 -39.50 27.50 6.70
N ASP A 11 -38.97 27.51 7.92
CA ASP A 11 -38.08 28.58 8.38
C ASP A 11 -36.62 28.09 8.37
N ASN A 12 -35.95 28.30 7.25
CA ASN A 12 -34.56 27.90 7.07
C ASN A 12 -33.60 28.67 7.99
N ALA A 13 -34.02 29.77 8.61
CA ALA A 13 -33.21 30.54 9.55
C ALA A 13 -33.08 29.85 10.92
N THR A 14 -33.94 28.88 11.24
CA THR A 14 -33.92 28.11 12.48
C THR A 14 -33.28 26.74 12.36
N CYS A 15 -32.98 26.28 11.13
CA CYS A 15 -32.29 25.02 10.89
C CYS A 15 -30.82 25.14 11.23
N THR A 16 -30.41 24.52 12.33
CA THR A 16 -28.96 24.36 12.64
C THR A 16 -28.49 23.01 12.14
N TYR A 17 -27.51 23.04 11.24
CA TYR A 17 -26.82 21.85 10.79
C TYR A 17 -25.52 21.73 11.58
N GLU A 18 -25.37 20.64 12.32
CA GLU A 18 -24.07 20.33 12.89
C GLU A 18 -23.18 19.76 11.76
N PRO A 19 -22.03 20.37 11.47
CA PRO A 19 -21.14 19.86 10.45
C PRO A 19 -20.52 18.52 10.91
N PHE A 20 -20.11 17.69 9.97
CA PHE A 20 -19.32 16.51 10.30
C PHE A 20 -18.00 16.91 10.97
N GLU A 21 -17.61 16.18 12.00
CA GLU A 21 -16.40 16.43 12.80
C GLU A 21 -15.12 16.02 12.07
N LYS A 22 -14.82 16.69 10.91
CA LYS A 22 -13.68 16.39 10.05
C LYS A 22 -12.35 16.41 10.80
N THR A 23 -12.14 17.38 11.70
CA THR A 23 -10.92 17.47 12.50
C THR A 23 -10.78 16.26 13.42
N GLN A 24 -11.86 15.78 14.02
CA GLN A 24 -11.83 14.60 14.87
C GLN A 24 -11.51 13.34 14.04
N MET A 25 -12.10 13.18 12.85
CA MET A 25 -11.77 12.09 11.92
C MET A 25 -10.28 12.12 11.54
N LEU A 26 -9.76 13.28 11.11
CA LEU A 26 -8.36 13.43 10.74
C LEU A 26 -7.41 13.16 11.93
N THR A 27 -7.81 13.58 13.14
CA THR A 27 -7.07 13.31 14.37
C THR A 27 -7.06 11.81 14.66
N ASN A 28 -8.22 11.13 14.58
CA ASN A 28 -8.30 9.69 14.75
C ASN A 28 -7.42 8.94 13.74
N LEU A 29 -7.56 9.24 12.45
CA LEU A 29 -6.76 8.60 11.39
C LEU A 29 -5.25 8.85 11.59
N CYS A 30 -4.86 10.06 11.98
CA CYS A 30 -3.45 10.40 12.22
C CYS A 30 -2.89 9.65 13.42
N ASP A 31 -3.54 9.80 14.61
CA ASP A 31 -2.97 9.38 15.88
C ASP A 31 -3.13 7.88 16.14
N ASN A 32 -4.21 7.29 15.63
CA ASN A 32 -4.56 5.90 15.91
C ASN A 32 -4.24 4.95 14.75
N TYR A 33 -4.01 5.46 13.53
CA TYR A 33 -3.62 4.62 12.39
C TYR A 33 -2.28 5.05 11.78
N ILE A 34 -2.16 6.25 11.22
CA ILE A 34 -1.01 6.65 10.39
C ILE A 34 0.30 6.61 11.17
N ILE A 35 0.37 7.31 12.32
CA ILE A 35 1.60 7.35 13.12
C ILE A 35 1.98 5.96 13.67
N PRO A 36 1.06 5.18 14.26
CA PRO A 36 1.36 3.81 14.67
C PRO A 36 1.81 2.90 13.52
N ALA A 37 1.18 2.98 12.35
CA ALA A 37 1.53 2.16 11.19
C ALA A 37 2.93 2.50 10.65
N TYR A 38 3.26 3.79 10.50
CA TYR A 38 4.62 4.20 10.11
C TYR A 38 5.66 3.90 11.20
N THR A 39 5.29 3.93 12.48
CA THR A 39 6.17 3.47 13.56
C THR A 39 6.49 2.00 13.42
N ASN A 40 5.47 1.14 13.23
CA ASN A 40 5.68 -0.29 12.97
C ASN A 40 6.52 -0.53 11.71
N PHE A 41 6.23 0.20 10.63
CA PHE A 41 7.01 0.12 9.38
C PHE A 41 8.49 0.43 9.62
N ASN A 42 8.81 1.51 10.34
CA ASN A 42 10.18 1.86 10.68
C ASN A 42 10.86 0.83 11.61
N GLU A 43 10.15 0.32 12.63
CA GLU A 43 10.68 -0.70 13.54
C GLU A 43 11.03 -2.00 12.80
N LYS A 44 10.20 -2.43 11.85
CA LYS A 44 10.47 -3.62 11.03
C LYS A 44 11.67 -3.42 10.10
N ASN A 45 11.88 -2.23 9.56
CA ASN A 45 13.04 -1.92 8.74
C ASN A 45 14.34 -1.79 9.57
N ILE A 46 14.27 -1.29 10.79
CA ILE A 46 15.39 -1.35 11.74
C ILE A 46 15.73 -2.81 12.04
N ALA A 47 14.75 -3.69 12.26
CA ALA A 47 14.99 -5.11 12.48
C ALA A 47 15.64 -5.78 11.26
N LEU A 48 15.20 -5.42 10.04
CA LEU A 48 15.80 -5.89 8.77
C LEU A 48 17.27 -5.43 8.65
N SER A 49 17.57 -4.16 8.92
CA SER A 49 18.93 -3.60 8.93
C SER A 49 19.84 -4.29 9.95
N ASN A 50 19.33 -4.50 11.17
CA ASN A 50 20.06 -5.26 12.20
C ASN A 50 20.32 -6.71 11.79
N GLY A 51 19.34 -7.35 11.13
CA GLY A 51 19.51 -8.70 10.57
C GLY A 51 20.58 -8.77 9.49
N ALA A 52 20.62 -7.78 8.59
CA ALA A 52 21.66 -7.67 7.56
C ALA A 52 23.06 -7.48 8.16
N SER A 53 23.18 -6.60 9.16
CA SER A 53 24.42 -6.38 9.89
C SER A 53 24.90 -7.66 10.63
N GLY A 54 23.96 -8.38 11.23
CA GLY A 54 24.23 -9.68 11.89
C GLY A 54 24.72 -10.74 10.88
N PHE A 55 24.02 -10.86 9.75
CA PHE A 55 24.41 -11.79 8.68
C PHE A 55 25.75 -11.42 8.07
N SER A 56 26.00 -10.15 7.77
CA SER A 56 27.28 -9.67 7.21
C SER A 56 28.46 -9.96 8.17
N SER A 57 28.25 -9.79 9.47
CA SER A 57 29.30 -10.01 10.50
C SER A 57 29.56 -11.48 10.80
N ASN A 58 28.55 -12.34 10.71
CA ASN A 58 28.62 -13.77 10.97
C ASN A 58 27.70 -14.54 10.02
N PRO A 59 28.13 -14.75 8.75
CA PRO A 59 27.29 -15.33 7.71
C PRO A 59 27.12 -16.84 7.95
N THR A 60 25.96 -17.19 8.54
CA THR A 60 25.51 -18.56 8.78
C THR A 60 24.14 -18.78 8.14
N VAL A 61 23.73 -20.04 7.96
CA VAL A 61 22.40 -20.38 7.45
C VAL A 61 21.31 -19.82 8.36
N ASP A 62 21.46 -19.94 9.68
CA ASP A 62 20.47 -19.41 10.63
C ASP A 62 20.36 -17.89 10.56
N ALA A 63 21.48 -17.17 10.41
CA ALA A 63 21.46 -15.71 10.24
C ALA A 63 20.82 -15.30 8.90
N PHE A 64 21.05 -16.07 7.84
CA PHE A 64 20.41 -15.85 6.54
C PHE A 64 18.88 -16.09 6.58
N GLU A 65 18.42 -17.18 7.19
CA GLU A 65 16.98 -17.43 7.34
C GLU A 65 16.30 -16.39 8.24
N ALA A 66 16.98 -15.92 9.30
CA ALA A 66 16.48 -14.81 10.11
C ALA A 66 16.39 -13.51 9.31
N LEU A 67 17.35 -13.23 8.43
CA LEU A 67 17.30 -12.07 7.52
C LEU A 67 16.11 -12.15 6.55
N LYS A 68 15.84 -13.32 5.97
CA LYS A 68 14.66 -13.54 5.11
C LYS A 68 13.35 -13.30 5.87
N GLN A 69 13.25 -13.76 7.12
CA GLN A 69 12.06 -13.51 7.94
C GLN A 69 11.90 -12.01 8.25
N ASN A 70 12.99 -11.29 8.56
CA ASN A 70 12.95 -9.84 8.77
C ASN A 70 12.51 -9.10 7.50
N TRP A 71 12.96 -9.54 6.31
CA TRP A 71 12.50 -9.00 5.03
C TRP A 71 10.98 -9.20 4.85
N LYS A 72 10.47 -10.40 5.10
CA LYS A 72 9.05 -10.72 5.00
C LYS A 72 8.21 -9.86 5.96
N ASP A 73 8.65 -9.72 7.21
CA ASP A 73 7.97 -8.89 8.21
C ASP A 73 7.97 -7.41 7.83
N ALA A 74 9.09 -6.91 7.29
CA ALA A 74 9.21 -5.53 6.83
C ALA A 74 8.32 -5.26 5.60
N LEU A 75 8.25 -6.18 4.64
CA LEU A 75 7.37 -6.07 3.48
C LEU A 75 5.88 -6.17 3.87
N LEU A 76 5.52 -6.98 4.87
CA LEU A 76 4.15 -6.99 5.42
C LEU A 76 3.81 -5.64 6.06
N SER A 77 4.74 -5.03 6.80
CA SER A 77 4.52 -3.70 7.38
C SER A 77 4.41 -2.60 6.32
N TRP A 78 5.09 -2.74 5.18
CA TRP A 78 4.91 -1.86 4.02
C TRP A 78 3.46 -1.93 3.49
N GLN A 79 2.85 -3.10 3.40
CA GLN A 79 1.47 -3.23 2.94
C GLN A 79 0.47 -2.47 3.81
N GLN A 80 0.82 -2.22 5.07
CA GLN A 80 -0.01 -1.49 6.03
C GLN A 80 0.04 0.02 5.88
N VAL A 81 1.00 0.56 5.12
CA VAL A 81 1.21 2.00 4.90
C VAL A 81 1.24 2.40 3.42
N CYS A 82 1.32 1.45 2.50
CA CYS A 82 1.55 1.71 1.08
C CYS A 82 0.48 2.61 0.43
N PHE A 83 -0.78 2.49 0.85
CA PHE A 83 -1.90 3.29 0.36
C PHE A 83 -1.94 4.72 0.94
N LEU A 84 -1.12 5.04 1.93
CA LEU A 84 -0.94 6.38 2.48
C LEU A 84 -0.08 7.25 1.55
N ASP A 85 -0.34 7.18 0.24
CA ASP A 85 0.42 7.84 -0.83
C ASP A 85 0.04 9.33 -0.95
N PHE A 86 0.22 10.06 0.14
CA PHE A 86 0.01 11.51 0.23
C PHE A 86 0.98 12.14 1.23
N GLY A 87 1.05 13.47 1.25
CA GLY A 87 1.97 14.19 2.13
C GLY A 87 3.42 13.76 1.94
N PRO A 88 4.16 13.46 3.03
CA PRO A 88 5.58 13.10 2.94
C PRO A 88 5.87 11.94 2.01
N ALA A 89 5.00 10.92 1.96
CA ALA A 89 5.18 9.74 1.11
C ALA A 89 5.12 10.10 -0.39
N SER A 90 4.14 10.91 -0.80
CA SER A 90 4.00 11.32 -2.20
C SER A 90 5.11 12.27 -2.63
N PHE A 91 5.66 13.12 -1.74
CA PHE A 91 6.74 14.04 -2.08
C PHE A 91 8.02 13.34 -2.52
N VAL A 92 8.29 12.16 -1.98
CA VAL A 92 9.48 11.35 -2.32
C VAL A 92 9.15 10.18 -3.24
N ILE A 93 7.89 10.02 -3.64
CA ILE A 93 7.39 8.87 -4.40
C ILE A 93 7.84 7.57 -3.71
N LEU A 94 7.41 7.42 -2.45
CA LEU A 94 7.93 6.39 -1.53
C LEU A 94 7.85 4.98 -2.12
N ASN A 95 6.80 4.65 -2.86
CA ASN A 95 6.67 3.35 -3.52
C ASN A 95 7.86 3.05 -4.44
N ASN A 96 8.36 4.04 -5.21
CA ASN A 96 9.51 3.87 -6.07
C ASN A 96 10.83 3.74 -5.31
N GLN A 97 10.86 4.21 -4.05
CA GLN A 97 12.04 4.07 -3.21
C GLN A 97 12.13 2.68 -2.58
N VAL A 98 10.99 2.09 -2.19
CA VAL A 98 10.99 0.90 -1.33
C VAL A 98 10.36 -0.34 -1.94
N ASN A 99 9.44 -0.24 -2.92
CA ASN A 99 8.70 -1.40 -3.41
C ASN A 99 8.26 -1.30 -4.89
N LEU A 100 9.10 -0.84 -5.77
CA LEU A 100 8.81 -0.90 -7.21
C LEU A 100 8.97 -2.33 -7.73
N HIS A 101 8.04 -2.78 -8.59
CA HIS A 101 8.12 -4.06 -9.29
C HIS A 101 7.49 -3.96 -10.70
N PRO A 102 7.88 -4.85 -11.63
CA PRO A 102 8.94 -5.84 -11.48
C PRO A 102 10.33 -5.20 -11.32
N VAL A 103 11.29 -5.97 -10.81
CA VAL A 103 12.69 -5.53 -10.73
C VAL A 103 13.43 -5.85 -12.01
N ASP A 104 14.46 -5.05 -12.31
CA ASP A 104 15.44 -5.33 -13.37
C ASP A 104 16.67 -6.06 -12.77
N THR A 105 16.67 -7.38 -12.93
CA THR A 105 17.76 -8.23 -12.44
C THR A 105 19.08 -8.02 -13.16
N ASP A 106 19.06 -7.52 -14.40
CA ASP A 106 20.27 -7.22 -15.16
C ASP A 106 20.97 -6.01 -14.57
N ILE A 107 20.22 -4.96 -14.18
CA ILE A 107 20.76 -3.80 -13.48
C ILE A 107 21.32 -4.21 -12.11
N ILE A 108 20.60 -5.03 -11.32
CA ILE A 108 21.07 -5.55 -10.03
C ILE A 108 22.42 -6.28 -10.22
N ASN A 109 22.48 -7.23 -11.14
CA ASN A 109 23.68 -8.02 -11.39
C ASN A 109 24.85 -7.16 -11.91
N ASN A 110 24.57 -6.17 -12.76
CA ASN A 110 25.56 -5.23 -13.24
C ASN A 110 26.13 -4.36 -12.09
N ASN A 111 25.26 -3.84 -11.22
CA ASN A 111 25.67 -3.07 -10.04
C ASN A 111 26.59 -3.90 -9.12
N ILE A 112 26.24 -5.14 -8.86
CA ILE A 112 27.06 -6.07 -8.07
C ILE A 112 28.40 -6.34 -8.78
N SER A 113 28.38 -6.61 -10.08
CA SER A 113 29.60 -6.90 -10.86
C SER A 113 30.57 -5.73 -10.87
N LEU A 114 30.06 -4.52 -11.02
CA LEU A 114 30.90 -3.31 -11.05
C LEU A 114 31.32 -2.86 -9.64
N GLY A 115 30.51 -3.12 -8.62
CA GLY A 115 30.73 -2.62 -7.25
C GLY A 115 30.66 -1.10 -7.13
N VAL A 116 30.09 -0.42 -8.14
CA VAL A 116 29.88 1.04 -8.18
C VAL A 116 28.48 1.33 -8.73
N TYR A 117 27.63 1.94 -7.91
CA TYR A 117 26.26 2.30 -8.24
C TYR A 117 25.79 3.48 -7.35
N ASN A 118 24.64 4.04 -7.68
CA ASN A 118 24.00 5.04 -6.83
C ASN A 118 22.48 4.74 -6.80
N LEU A 119 21.98 4.23 -5.67
CA LEU A 119 20.56 3.85 -5.48
C LEU A 119 19.60 5.05 -5.53
N GLU A 120 20.10 6.29 -5.38
CA GLU A 120 19.28 7.51 -5.48
C GLU A 120 19.06 7.96 -6.93
N GLN A 121 19.75 7.37 -7.90
CA GLN A 121 19.51 7.67 -9.31
C GLN A 121 18.26 6.95 -9.81
N ALA A 122 17.44 7.66 -10.58
CA ALA A 122 16.20 7.11 -11.15
C ALA A 122 16.40 5.83 -11.97
N SER A 123 17.58 5.67 -12.60
CA SER A 123 17.95 4.45 -13.33
C SER A 123 18.15 3.22 -12.46
N ASN A 124 18.12 3.35 -11.13
CA ASN A 124 18.20 2.26 -10.18
C ASN A 124 16.88 2.05 -9.40
N ASN A 125 15.78 2.71 -9.80
CA ASN A 125 14.52 2.55 -9.08
C ASN A 125 13.99 1.10 -9.11
N ASP A 126 14.18 0.40 -10.24
CA ASP A 126 13.81 -1.00 -10.45
C ASP A 126 14.92 -2.01 -10.05
N ALA A 127 15.97 -1.51 -9.41
CA ALA A 127 17.07 -2.32 -8.87
C ALA A 127 17.24 -2.17 -7.36
N LYS A 128 16.29 -1.58 -6.65
CA LYS A 128 16.31 -1.39 -5.20
C LYS A 128 14.98 -1.76 -4.54
N GLY A 129 14.90 -1.61 -3.23
CA GLY A 129 13.67 -1.87 -2.48
C GLY A 129 13.44 -3.37 -2.20
N TYR A 130 12.24 -3.66 -1.69
CA TYR A 130 11.88 -5.01 -1.25
C TYR A 130 11.91 -6.05 -2.37
N GLN A 131 11.60 -5.66 -3.61
CA GLN A 131 11.58 -6.60 -4.72
C GLN A 131 13.00 -6.94 -5.22
N ALA A 132 13.94 -6.00 -5.11
CA ALA A 132 15.36 -6.31 -5.34
C ALA A 132 15.89 -7.27 -4.24
N LEU A 133 15.45 -7.09 -2.98
CA LEU A 133 15.75 -8.04 -1.91
C LEU A 133 15.07 -9.40 -2.12
N ASP A 134 13.85 -9.44 -2.68
CA ASP A 134 13.21 -10.69 -3.07
C ASP A 134 14.11 -11.49 -4.01
N TYR A 135 14.61 -10.86 -5.08
CA TYR A 135 15.57 -11.48 -5.99
C TYR A 135 16.84 -11.95 -5.30
N LEU A 136 17.44 -11.11 -4.46
CA LEU A 136 18.74 -11.43 -3.81
C LEU A 136 18.63 -12.56 -2.79
N LEU A 137 17.52 -12.64 -2.06
CA LEU A 137 17.32 -13.58 -0.95
C LEU A 137 16.68 -14.91 -1.38
N HIS A 138 16.08 -14.95 -2.58
CA HIS A 138 15.30 -16.11 -3.02
C HIS A 138 15.65 -16.55 -4.45
N GLN A 139 16.93 -16.47 -4.85
CA GLN A 139 17.36 -16.86 -6.20
C GLN A 139 16.98 -18.33 -6.50
N PRO A 140 16.35 -18.60 -7.67
CA PRO A 140 15.89 -19.94 -8.01
C PRO A 140 17.03 -20.97 -8.01
N GLY A 141 16.77 -22.12 -7.40
CA GLY A 141 17.71 -23.23 -7.38
C GLY A 141 18.83 -23.13 -6.35
N MET A 142 18.90 -22.04 -5.58
CA MET A 142 19.88 -21.89 -4.49
C MET A 142 19.28 -22.34 -3.16
N THR A 143 20.05 -23.14 -2.42
CA THR A 143 19.75 -23.43 -1.01
C THR A 143 20.20 -22.27 -0.12
N ALA A 144 19.76 -22.24 1.16
CA ALA A 144 20.26 -21.26 2.12
C ALA A 144 21.79 -21.28 2.24
N GLN A 145 22.40 -22.48 2.20
CA GLN A 145 23.87 -22.63 2.23
C GLN A 145 24.52 -22.06 0.97
N ASP A 146 23.89 -22.19 -0.21
CA ASP A 146 24.42 -21.62 -1.45
C ASP A 146 24.39 -20.09 -1.38
N HIS A 147 23.33 -19.47 -0.84
CA HIS A 147 23.29 -18.03 -0.61
C HIS A 147 24.36 -17.56 0.37
N VAL A 148 24.56 -18.27 1.48
CA VAL A 148 25.65 -17.95 2.43
C VAL A 148 26.98 -18.00 1.71
N THR A 149 27.23 -19.03 0.91
CA THR A 149 28.47 -19.17 0.12
C THR A 149 28.61 -18.05 -0.91
N TYR A 150 27.53 -17.70 -1.60
CA TYR A 150 27.51 -16.60 -2.58
C TYR A 150 27.89 -15.27 -1.94
N PHE A 151 27.25 -14.89 -0.86
CA PHE A 151 27.49 -13.61 -0.19
C PHE A 151 28.88 -13.55 0.49
N THR A 152 29.38 -14.67 1.01
CA THR A 152 30.73 -14.72 1.61
C THR A 152 31.85 -14.69 0.58
N SER A 153 31.61 -15.24 -0.60
CA SER A 153 32.61 -15.25 -1.69
C SER A 153 32.56 -14.01 -2.59
N ASN A 154 31.49 -13.23 -2.53
CA ASN A 154 31.26 -12.04 -3.34
C ASN A 154 30.97 -10.82 -2.44
N GLY A 155 32.05 -10.10 -2.09
CA GLY A 155 31.92 -8.90 -1.23
C GLY A 155 31.04 -7.81 -1.80
N ASN A 156 31.00 -7.63 -3.14
CA ASN A 156 30.12 -6.65 -3.76
C ASN A 156 28.66 -7.02 -3.61
N ALA A 157 28.31 -8.32 -3.67
CA ALA A 157 26.94 -8.78 -3.46
C ALA A 157 26.49 -8.53 -2.01
N MET A 158 27.35 -8.80 -1.03
CA MET A 158 27.08 -8.51 0.38
C MET A 158 26.90 -6.99 0.59
N THR A 159 27.76 -6.18 0.00
CA THR A 159 27.65 -4.70 0.06
C THR A 159 26.33 -4.24 -0.56
N TYR A 160 25.99 -4.74 -1.76
CA TYR A 160 24.73 -4.37 -2.43
C TYR A 160 23.51 -4.74 -1.62
N LEU A 161 23.47 -5.95 -1.05
CA LEU A 161 22.40 -6.41 -0.15
C LEU A 161 22.21 -5.45 1.04
N THR A 162 23.32 -5.09 1.70
CA THR A 162 23.27 -4.19 2.86
C THR A 162 22.86 -2.77 2.46
N ASP A 163 23.38 -2.25 1.35
CA ASP A 163 23.06 -0.89 0.87
C ASP A 163 21.57 -0.76 0.47
N VAL A 164 20.99 -1.77 -0.19
CA VAL A 164 19.55 -1.78 -0.51
C VAL A 164 18.70 -1.79 0.78
N ILE A 165 19.10 -2.58 1.78
CA ILE A 165 18.40 -2.61 3.08
C ILE A 165 18.51 -1.27 3.80
N GLU A 166 19.68 -0.67 3.86
CA GLU A 166 19.89 0.64 4.48
C GLU A 166 19.14 1.76 3.74
N ASN A 167 19.00 1.65 2.42
CA ASN A 167 18.17 2.59 1.65
C ASN A 167 16.70 2.52 2.07
N ILE A 168 16.12 1.33 2.24
CA ILE A 168 14.75 1.16 2.75
C ILE A 168 14.64 1.70 4.19
N ASN A 169 15.60 1.37 5.05
CA ASN A 169 15.64 1.83 6.44
C ASN A 169 15.70 3.36 6.52
N TYR A 170 16.52 4.01 5.67
CA TYR A 170 16.58 5.47 5.56
C TYR A 170 15.19 6.06 5.22
N TRP A 171 14.51 5.54 4.19
CA TRP A 171 13.22 6.08 3.77
C TRP A 171 12.11 5.83 4.80
N SER A 172 12.10 4.68 5.47
CA SER A 172 11.12 4.42 6.54
C SER A 172 11.28 5.37 7.72
N ASN A 173 12.52 5.66 8.14
CA ASN A 173 12.82 6.63 9.19
C ASN A 173 12.49 8.07 8.76
N TYR A 174 12.81 8.42 7.51
CA TYR A 174 12.52 9.74 6.96
C TYR A 174 11.00 10.03 7.01
N ILE A 175 10.18 9.12 6.51
CA ILE A 175 8.73 9.31 6.50
C ILE A 175 8.15 9.44 7.91
N LEU A 176 8.55 8.56 8.85
CA LEU A 176 8.11 8.65 10.24
C LEU A 176 8.51 9.99 10.86
N THR A 177 9.74 10.45 10.61
CA THR A 177 10.25 11.74 11.11
C THR A 177 9.43 12.89 10.56
N GLU A 178 9.18 12.94 9.24
CA GLU A 178 8.38 13.99 8.63
C GLU A 178 6.95 14.03 9.18
N TRP A 179 6.33 12.86 9.36
CA TRP A 179 5.01 12.79 9.96
C TRP A 179 4.99 13.33 11.40
N THR A 180 5.92 12.90 12.25
CA THR A 180 5.91 13.20 13.68
C THR A 180 6.41 14.61 14.02
N THR A 181 7.24 15.22 13.18
CA THR A 181 7.86 16.53 13.47
C THR A 181 7.27 17.69 12.67
N SER A 182 6.73 17.42 11.47
CA SER A 182 6.39 18.47 10.51
C SER A 182 4.95 18.39 10.01
N TYR A 183 4.43 17.21 9.70
CA TYR A 183 3.22 17.09 8.89
C TYR A 183 1.94 16.80 9.70
N GLN A 184 2.01 16.10 10.83
CA GLN A 184 0.82 15.65 11.57
C GLN A 184 -0.13 16.79 11.97
N GLU A 185 0.40 17.92 12.48
CA GLU A 185 -0.44 19.03 12.91
C GLU A 185 -1.07 19.76 11.71
N ALA A 186 -0.32 19.90 10.62
CA ALA A 186 -0.85 20.44 9.36
C ALA A 186 -1.94 19.54 8.80
N PHE A 187 -1.76 18.20 8.84
CA PHE A 187 -2.77 17.24 8.41
C PHE A 187 -4.05 17.33 9.24
N LYS A 188 -3.95 17.35 10.58
CA LYS A 188 -5.11 17.44 11.48
C LYS A 188 -5.88 18.76 11.34
N SER A 189 -5.15 19.88 11.21
CA SER A 189 -5.75 21.22 11.13
C SER A 189 -6.27 21.57 9.75
N ASN A 190 -5.79 20.94 8.68
CA ASN A 190 -6.22 21.20 7.31
C ASN A 190 -7.54 20.47 6.97
N SER A 191 -8.46 20.50 7.91
CA SER A 191 -9.85 20.05 7.71
C SER A 191 -10.66 21.06 6.91
N SER A 192 -10.04 22.18 6.56
CA SER A 192 -10.58 23.47 6.21
C SER A 192 -11.87 23.42 5.37
N SER A 193 -12.76 24.28 5.79
CA SER A 193 -13.87 24.82 5.05
C SER A 193 -14.97 23.84 4.65
N GLU A 194 -16.07 24.39 4.25
CA GLU A 194 -17.29 23.78 3.78
C GLU A 194 -17.06 22.78 2.61
N SER A 195 -15.95 22.88 1.87
CA SER A 195 -15.59 21.99 0.77
C SER A 195 -14.28 21.24 1.02
N ASN A 196 -14.21 19.97 0.61
CA ASN A 196 -12.97 19.17 0.60
C ASN A 196 -12.12 19.54 -0.63
N ALA A 197 -11.75 20.81 -0.73
CA ALA A 197 -11.03 21.36 -1.87
C ALA A 197 -9.68 20.66 -2.09
N GLN A 198 -9.21 20.72 -3.32
CA GLN A 198 -7.88 20.23 -3.68
C GLN A 198 -6.81 20.80 -2.74
N GLY A 199 -5.95 19.93 -2.23
CA GLY A 199 -4.90 20.29 -1.26
C GLY A 199 -5.35 20.20 0.20
N SER A 200 -6.64 20.00 0.50
CA SER A 200 -7.07 19.68 1.87
C SER A 200 -6.61 18.27 2.26
N SER A 201 -6.48 18.02 3.57
CA SER A 201 -6.09 16.70 4.07
C SER A 201 -7.04 15.60 3.58
N ILE A 202 -8.35 15.86 3.55
CA ILE A 202 -9.33 14.89 3.06
C ILE A 202 -9.17 14.65 1.56
N SER A 203 -8.97 15.70 0.77
CA SER A 203 -8.70 15.55 -0.66
C SER A 203 -7.43 14.73 -0.92
N ASN A 204 -6.34 15.03 -0.20
CA ASN A 204 -5.07 14.33 -0.37
C ASN A 204 -5.16 12.85 0.02
N LEU A 205 -5.75 12.56 1.18
CA LEU A 205 -5.89 11.16 1.63
C LEU A 205 -6.80 10.32 0.71
N VAL A 206 -7.92 10.89 0.22
CA VAL A 206 -8.83 10.18 -0.69
C VAL A 206 -8.17 9.94 -2.04
N ASN A 207 -7.45 10.94 -2.59
CA ASN A 207 -6.73 10.78 -3.86
C ASN A 207 -5.60 9.75 -3.74
N GLY A 208 -4.80 9.78 -2.65
CA GLY A 208 -3.75 8.81 -2.40
C GLY A 208 -4.28 7.38 -2.29
N LEU A 209 -5.36 7.21 -1.51
CA LEU A 209 -6.05 5.92 -1.36
C LEU A 209 -6.56 5.36 -2.70
N CYS A 210 -7.29 6.18 -3.46
CA CYS A 210 -7.86 5.77 -4.75
C CYS A 210 -6.76 5.42 -5.76
N TYR A 211 -5.74 6.28 -5.88
CA TYR A 211 -4.60 6.05 -6.78
C TYR A 211 -3.87 4.75 -6.44
N HIS A 212 -3.51 4.54 -5.18
CA HIS A 212 -2.78 3.36 -4.75
C HIS A 212 -3.60 2.08 -4.96
N TYR A 213 -4.88 2.12 -4.58
CA TYR A 213 -5.78 1.00 -4.83
C TYR A 213 -5.84 0.62 -6.31
N GLU A 214 -6.07 1.60 -7.16
CA GLU A 214 -6.27 1.39 -8.59
C GLU A 214 -4.97 0.94 -9.28
N SER A 215 -3.89 1.69 -9.05
CA SER A 215 -2.64 1.51 -9.80
C SER A 215 -1.74 0.40 -9.22
N ILE A 216 -1.72 0.22 -7.90
CA ILE A 216 -0.79 -0.71 -7.26
C ILE A 216 -1.52 -1.99 -6.84
N ILE A 217 -2.62 -1.90 -6.09
CA ILE A 217 -3.28 -3.12 -5.59
C ILE A 217 -4.00 -3.84 -6.73
N ARG A 218 -4.97 -3.21 -7.39
CA ARG A 218 -5.74 -3.83 -8.45
C ARG A 218 -4.88 -4.15 -9.69
N LYS A 219 -4.22 -3.12 -10.23
CA LYS A 219 -3.45 -3.25 -11.47
C LYS A 219 -2.12 -3.94 -11.23
N GLY A 220 -1.30 -3.44 -10.31
CA GLY A 220 0.07 -3.92 -10.10
C GLY A 220 0.12 -5.36 -9.60
N LYS A 221 -0.59 -5.67 -8.51
CA LYS A 221 -0.49 -6.99 -7.86
C LYS A 221 -1.18 -8.12 -8.64
N ILE A 222 -2.33 -7.84 -9.29
CA ILE A 222 -3.16 -8.89 -9.93
C ILE A 222 -3.35 -8.62 -11.41
N GLY A 223 -3.74 -7.41 -11.81
CA GLY A 223 -4.19 -7.13 -13.17
C GLY A 223 -3.09 -7.23 -14.24
N LEU A 224 -1.89 -6.71 -13.99
CA LEU A 224 -0.75 -6.82 -14.90
C LEU A 224 -0.30 -8.28 -15.07
N PRO A 225 -0.05 -9.03 -13.98
CA PRO A 225 0.32 -10.45 -14.11
C PRO A 225 -0.74 -11.29 -14.81
N LEU A 226 -2.03 -11.01 -14.58
CA LEU A 226 -3.16 -11.69 -15.23
C LEU A 226 -3.25 -11.39 -16.73
N GLY A 227 -2.59 -10.31 -17.22
CA GLY A 227 -2.67 -9.84 -18.59
C GLY A 227 -3.86 -8.92 -18.89
N ALA A 228 -4.59 -8.45 -17.86
CA ALA A 228 -5.75 -7.58 -18.04
C ALA A 228 -5.41 -6.24 -18.71
N PHE A 229 -4.15 -5.80 -18.64
CA PHE A 229 -3.63 -4.57 -19.24
C PHE A 229 -2.71 -4.82 -20.43
N ASN A 230 -2.67 -6.05 -20.96
CA ASN A 230 -1.81 -6.43 -22.08
C ASN A 230 -2.54 -6.31 -23.44
N GLY A 231 -3.29 -5.24 -23.64
CA GLY A 231 -4.01 -4.92 -24.88
C GLY A 231 -4.95 -6.05 -25.32
N PHE A 232 -5.06 -6.25 -26.63
CA PHE A 232 -5.95 -7.27 -27.20
C PHE A 232 -5.52 -8.71 -26.91
N SER A 233 -4.26 -8.97 -26.63
CA SER A 233 -3.77 -10.32 -26.41
C SER A 233 -4.26 -10.91 -25.08
N GLN A 234 -4.41 -10.07 -24.05
CA GLN A 234 -4.71 -10.46 -22.67
C GLN A 234 -3.92 -11.71 -22.21
N GLN A 235 -2.70 -11.80 -22.73
CA GLN A 235 -1.78 -12.87 -22.40
C GLN A 235 -1.25 -12.65 -20.98
N GLU A 236 -1.23 -13.73 -20.20
CA GLU A 236 -0.68 -13.73 -18.85
C GLU A 236 0.81 -13.36 -18.86
N MET A 237 1.21 -12.65 -17.82
CA MET A 237 2.58 -12.21 -17.57
C MET A 237 2.98 -12.60 -16.13
N PRO A 238 3.13 -13.92 -15.86
CA PRO A 238 3.25 -14.45 -14.50
C PRO A 238 4.56 -14.01 -13.79
N ASP A 239 5.55 -13.59 -14.54
CA ASP A 239 6.81 -13.01 -14.05
C ASP A 239 6.66 -11.58 -13.49
N LEU A 240 5.49 -10.94 -13.70
CA LEU A 240 5.19 -9.62 -13.16
C LEU A 240 4.50 -9.65 -11.79
N VAL A 241 4.38 -10.79 -11.12
CA VAL A 241 3.81 -10.85 -9.76
C VAL A 241 4.78 -10.23 -8.75
N GLU A 242 4.23 -9.53 -7.75
CA GLU A 242 5.02 -9.09 -6.59
C GLU A 242 5.58 -10.31 -5.86
N CYS A 243 6.81 -10.26 -5.37
CA CYS A 243 7.50 -11.38 -4.69
C CYS A 243 7.60 -12.65 -5.57
N TYR A 244 7.94 -12.46 -6.83
CA TYR A 244 8.08 -13.55 -7.80
C TYR A 244 9.07 -14.64 -7.36
N TYR A 245 10.19 -14.25 -6.75
CA TYR A 245 11.26 -15.17 -6.33
C TYR A 245 10.94 -15.88 -5.00
N HIS A 246 10.32 -15.17 -4.06
CA HIS A 246 9.82 -15.74 -2.80
C HIS A 246 8.65 -16.71 -2.99
N GLN A 247 7.91 -16.54 -4.09
CA GLN A 247 6.77 -17.36 -4.46
C GLN A 247 5.56 -17.27 -3.50
N GLU A 248 5.50 -16.23 -2.68
CA GLU A 248 4.33 -15.88 -1.87
C GLU A 248 3.93 -14.43 -2.19
N SER A 249 2.85 -14.23 -2.92
CA SER A 249 2.32 -12.91 -3.32
C SER A 249 1.01 -12.58 -2.60
N LEU A 250 0.18 -13.59 -2.38
CA LEU A 250 -1.19 -13.44 -1.88
C LEU A 250 -1.28 -12.85 -0.46
N PRO A 251 -0.43 -13.25 0.52
CA PRO A 251 -0.46 -12.64 1.85
C PRO A 251 -0.25 -11.13 1.84
N PHE A 252 0.63 -10.63 0.97
CA PHE A 252 0.90 -9.20 0.83
C PHE A 252 -0.27 -8.46 0.17
N ALA A 253 -0.92 -9.06 -0.83
CA ALA A 253 -2.11 -8.48 -1.45
C ALA A 253 -3.29 -8.41 -0.47
N VAL A 254 -3.52 -9.47 0.30
CA VAL A 254 -4.59 -9.53 1.32
C VAL A 254 -4.32 -8.52 2.44
N GLU A 255 -3.07 -8.41 2.91
CA GLU A 255 -2.72 -7.44 3.95
C GLU A 255 -2.94 -6.00 3.50
N ALA A 256 -2.56 -5.64 2.26
CA ALA A 256 -2.79 -4.31 1.72
C ALA A 256 -4.29 -3.94 1.68
N VAL A 257 -5.16 -4.88 1.31
CA VAL A 257 -6.61 -4.67 1.26
C VAL A 257 -7.19 -4.57 2.67
N ASN A 258 -6.75 -5.41 3.62
CA ASN A 258 -7.16 -5.36 5.02
C ASN A 258 -6.76 -4.04 5.70
N ALA A 259 -5.54 -3.59 5.46
CA ALA A 259 -5.03 -2.33 6.00
C ALA A 259 -5.85 -1.13 5.49
N MET A 260 -6.14 -1.11 4.19
CA MET A 260 -6.99 -0.09 3.59
C MET A 260 -8.41 -0.10 4.20
N LYS A 261 -9.00 -1.28 4.43
CA LYS A 261 -10.31 -1.43 5.08
C LYS A 261 -10.31 -0.81 6.48
N LYS A 262 -9.34 -1.16 7.32
CA LYS A 262 -9.19 -0.59 8.66
C LYS A 262 -9.12 0.93 8.62
N TYR A 263 -8.32 1.47 7.72
CA TYR A 263 -8.15 2.91 7.55
C TYR A 263 -9.45 3.60 7.13
N ILE A 264 -10.19 3.05 6.15
CA ILE A 264 -11.49 3.59 5.70
C ILE A 264 -12.49 3.65 6.88
N ASN A 265 -12.51 2.62 7.72
CA ASN A 265 -13.42 2.50 8.85
C ASN A 265 -12.94 3.25 10.12
N GLY A 266 -11.83 3.97 10.09
CA GLY A 266 -11.31 4.65 11.27
C GLY A 266 -10.82 3.75 12.39
N GLU A 267 -10.57 2.46 12.10
CA GLU A 267 -10.09 1.48 13.07
C GLU A 267 -8.64 1.79 13.49
N SER A 268 -8.36 1.59 14.76
CA SER A 268 -6.99 1.74 15.29
C SER A 268 -6.05 0.68 14.71
N PHE A 269 -4.81 1.08 14.42
CA PHE A 269 -3.78 0.17 13.95
C PHE A 269 -3.46 -0.93 14.97
N ASN A 270 -3.30 -0.56 16.23
CA ASN A 270 -2.81 -1.44 17.30
C ASN A 270 -3.90 -2.09 18.15
N THR A 271 -5.11 -1.57 18.14
CA THR A 271 -6.21 -2.01 19.01
C THR A 271 -7.47 -2.30 18.18
N ALA A 272 -8.48 -2.88 18.81
CA ALA A 272 -9.81 -3.06 18.20
C ALA A 272 -10.71 -1.82 18.39
N GLU A 273 -10.15 -0.69 18.82
CA GLU A 273 -10.91 0.55 18.97
C GLU A 273 -11.22 1.14 17.61
N ASN A 274 -12.43 1.67 17.49
CA ASN A 274 -12.91 2.35 16.30
C ASN A 274 -13.19 3.82 16.62
N GLY A 275 -12.63 4.72 15.83
CA GLY A 275 -12.91 6.15 15.86
C GLY A 275 -13.59 6.58 14.56
N LEU A 276 -13.75 7.89 14.35
CA LEU A 276 -14.33 8.39 13.10
C LEU A 276 -13.44 8.08 11.91
N GLY A 277 -14.05 7.48 10.86
CA GLY A 277 -13.43 7.14 9.59
C GLY A 277 -14.12 7.79 8.38
N LEU A 278 -13.67 7.40 7.18
CA LEU A 278 -14.33 7.81 5.93
C LEU A 278 -15.73 7.20 5.81
N ASP A 279 -15.97 6.04 6.37
CA ASP A 279 -17.27 5.35 6.43
C ASP A 279 -18.30 6.15 7.22
N ASP A 280 -17.91 6.75 8.35
CA ASP A 280 -18.74 7.66 9.13
C ASP A 280 -19.06 8.94 8.35
N TYR A 281 -18.06 9.47 7.64
CA TYR A 281 -18.28 10.66 6.83
C TYR A 281 -19.22 10.39 5.66
N MET A 282 -19.06 9.27 4.94
CA MET A 282 -20.01 8.84 3.91
C MET A 282 -21.42 8.64 4.48
N THR A 283 -21.55 8.06 5.67
CA THR A 283 -22.81 7.86 6.36
C THR A 283 -23.45 9.19 6.73
N PHE A 284 -22.68 10.14 7.27
CA PHE A 284 -23.14 11.47 7.64
C PHE A 284 -23.72 12.25 6.46
N VAL A 285 -23.05 12.20 5.29
CA VAL A 285 -23.55 12.88 4.07
C VAL A 285 -24.68 12.10 3.37
N GLY A 286 -25.11 10.95 3.92
CA GLY A 286 -26.19 10.14 3.36
C GLY A 286 -25.83 9.48 2.03
N ALA A 287 -24.54 9.14 1.82
CA ALA A 287 -24.07 8.50 0.61
C ALA A 287 -24.67 7.10 0.43
N THR A 288 -25.25 6.84 -0.74
CA THR A 288 -25.89 5.56 -1.06
C THR A 288 -25.50 5.06 -2.44
N GLN A 289 -25.46 3.73 -2.57
CA GLN A 289 -25.33 3.02 -3.86
C GLN A 289 -26.47 2.00 -3.96
N ASN A 290 -27.33 2.14 -4.98
CA ASN A 290 -28.52 1.30 -5.16
C ASN A 290 -29.41 1.19 -3.89
N SER A 291 -29.65 2.31 -3.20
CA SER A 291 -30.41 2.42 -1.96
C SER A 291 -29.76 1.78 -0.72
N ASN A 292 -28.56 1.25 -0.82
CA ASN A 292 -27.77 0.78 0.33
C ASN A 292 -26.79 1.88 0.77
N SER A 293 -26.40 1.89 2.04
CA SER A 293 -25.31 2.76 2.51
C SER A 293 -24.03 2.49 1.70
N LEU A 294 -23.40 3.53 1.16
CA LEU A 294 -22.18 3.40 0.38
C LEU A 294 -21.03 2.78 1.20
N SER A 295 -20.93 3.16 2.49
CA SER A 295 -19.92 2.57 3.38
C SER A 295 -20.11 1.06 3.53
N SER A 296 -21.35 0.58 3.66
CA SER A 296 -21.66 -0.85 3.71
C SER A 296 -21.35 -1.55 2.39
N VAL A 297 -21.62 -0.92 1.24
CA VAL A 297 -21.30 -1.48 -0.09
C VAL A 297 -19.80 -1.62 -0.27
N ILE A 298 -19.02 -0.58 0.09
CA ILE A 298 -17.56 -0.61 0.04
C ILE A 298 -17.00 -1.72 0.93
N ASN A 299 -17.46 -1.81 2.19
CA ASN A 299 -17.00 -2.83 3.12
C ASN A 299 -17.33 -4.25 2.62
N SER A 300 -18.55 -4.47 2.11
CA SER A 300 -18.93 -5.78 1.55
C SER A 300 -18.10 -6.15 0.34
N GLN A 301 -17.76 -5.19 -0.53
CA GLN A 301 -16.89 -5.43 -1.69
C GLN A 301 -15.46 -5.76 -1.26
N ILE A 302 -14.93 -5.09 -0.22
CA ILE A 302 -13.62 -5.40 0.33
C ILE A 302 -13.59 -6.82 0.92
N GLU A 303 -14.63 -7.24 1.65
CA GLU A 303 -14.74 -8.61 2.16
C GLU A 303 -14.77 -9.65 1.02
N GLU A 304 -15.51 -9.38 -0.06
CA GLU A 304 -15.53 -10.24 -1.24
C GLU A 304 -14.13 -10.36 -1.87
N ILE A 305 -13.39 -9.25 -1.98
CA ILE A 305 -12.01 -9.26 -2.49
C ILE A 305 -11.12 -10.14 -1.61
N ILE A 306 -11.17 -9.97 -0.29
CA ILE A 306 -10.37 -10.75 0.66
C ILE A 306 -10.71 -12.25 0.55
N GLU A 307 -12.00 -12.59 0.46
CA GLU A 307 -12.45 -13.97 0.27
C GLU A 307 -11.92 -14.56 -1.03
N LYS A 308 -12.05 -13.84 -2.15
CA LYS A 308 -11.60 -14.30 -3.47
C LYS A 308 -10.07 -14.46 -3.52
N LEU A 309 -9.30 -13.51 -2.98
CA LEU A 309 -7.85 -13.64 -2.89
C LEU A 309 -7.44 -14.81 -1.98
N GLY A 310 -8.16 -15.02 -0.88
CA GLY A 310 -7.92 -16.13 0.05
C GLY A 310 -8.24 -17.53 -0.50
N GLN A 311 -8.97 -17.63 -1.63
CA GLN A 311 -9.26 -18.87 -2.33
C GLN A 311 -8.18 -19.25 -3.36
N LEU A 312 -7.26 -18.33 -3.70
CA LEU A 312 -6.16 -18.56 -4.61
C LEU A 312 -4.99 -19.26 -3.90
N ASN A 313 -4.09 -19.83 -4.68
CA ASN A 313 -2.89 -20.50 -4.17
C ASN A 313 -1.62 -19.75 -4.61
N ASP A 314 -0.64 -19.67 -3.71
CA ASP A 314 0.73 -19.33 -4.09
C ASP A 314 1.48 -20.58 -4.60
N PRO A 315 2.42 -20.44 -5.52
CA PRO A 315 2.83 -19.21 -6.18
C PRO A 315 1.76 -18.64 -7.11
N LEU A 316 1.41 -17.36 -6.91
CA LEU A 316 0.43 -16.69 -7.77
C LEU A 316 0.83 -16.72 -9.25
N SER A 317 2.14 -16.67 -9.54
CA SER A 317 2.68 -16.84 -10.90
C SER A 317 2.25 -18.16 -11.57
N ASN A 318 2.16 -19.24 -10.80
CA ASN A 318 1.64 -20.52 -11.29
C ASN A 318 0.11 -20.52 -11.34
N GLU A 319 -0.56 -19.98 -10.31
CA GLU A 319 -2.03 -19.95 -10.22
C GLU A 319 -2.65 -19.19 -11.40
N ILE A 320 -2.04 -18.10 -11.83
CA ILE A 320 -2.45 -17.33 -13.02
C ILE A 320 -2.50 -18.21 -14.29
N VAL A 321 -1.57 -19.15 -14.42
CA VAL A 321 -1.49 -20.04 -15.61
C VAL A 321 -2.43 -21.21 -15.49
N VAL A 322 -2.48 -21.88 -14.32
CA VAL A 322 -3.22 -23.15 -14.16
C VAL A 322 -4.67 -22.94 -13.76
N ASN A 323 -5.00 -21.80 -13.13
CA ASN A 323 -6.33 -21.48 -12.60
C ASN A 323 -6.76 -20.05 -12.95
N LYS A 324 -6.47 -19.60 -14.16
CA LYS A 324 -6.83 -18.26 -14.67
C LYS A 324 -8.25 -17.81 -14.35
N PRO A 325 -9.30 -18.68 -14.43
CA PRO A 325 -10.65 -18.26 -14.10
C PRO A 325 -10.81 -17.76 -12.66
N ALA A 326 -10.21 -18.43 -11.67
CA ALA A 326 -10.29 -17.98 -10.28
C ALA A 326 -9.54 -16.65 -10.05
N VAL A 327 -8.37 -16.46 -10.69
CA VAL A 327 -7.63 -15.19 -10.63
C VAL A 327 -8.42 -14.08 -11.33
N THR A 328 -9.11 -14.38 -12.44
CA THR A 328 -10.01 -13.43 -13.12
C THR A 328 -11.19 -13.04 -12.23
N ASP A 329 -11.76 -13.96 -11.48
CA ASP A 329 -12.84 -13.66 -10.53
C ASP A 329 -12.36 -12.74 -9.41
N ALA A 330 -11.17 -12.99 -8.84
CA ALA A 330 -10.57 -12.11 -7.84
C ALA A 330 -10.26 -10.72 -8.42
N TYR A 331 -9.72 -10.65 -9.64
CA TYR A 331 -9.50 -9.39 -10.35
C TYR A 331 -10.81 -8.63 -10.59
N SER A 332 -11.87 -9.33 -10.98
CA SER A 332 -13.20 -8.73 -11.21
C SER A 332 -13.76 -8.11 -9.92
N ALA A 333 -13.59 -8.78 -8.78
CA ALA A 333 -13.97 -8.23 -7.49
C ALA A 333 -13.17 -6.96 -7.15
N LEU A 334 -11.84 -6.96 -7.42
CA LEU A 334 -10.99 -5.76 -7.28
C LEU A 334 -11.46 -4.63 -8.23
N GLN A 335 -11.78 -4.95 -9.48
CA GLN A 335 -12.25 -3.97 -10.46
C GLN A 335 -13.57 -3.32 -10.01
N GLN A 336 -14.47 -4.09 -9.40
CA GLN A 336 -15.76 -3.59 -8.95
C GLN A 336 -15.67 -2.56 -7.82
N LEU A 337 -14.62 -2.58 -7.00
CA LEU A 337 -14.42 -1.59 -5.94
C LEU A 337 -13.97 -0.21 -6.50
N VAL A 338 -13.36 -0.17 -7.69
CA VAL A 338 -12.87 1.09 -8.30
C VAL A 338 -13.95 2.15 -8.42
N PRO A 339 -15.12 1.92 -9.05
CA PRO A 339 -16.16 2.94 -9.14
C PRO A 339 -16.70 3.36 -7.77
N TYR A 340 -16.77 2.45 -6.79
CA TYR A 340 -17.25 2.80 -5.45
C TYR A 340 -16.30 3.78 -4.74
N LEU A 341 -14.99 3.64 -4.91
CA LEU A 341 -14.00 4.55 -4.34
C LEU A 341 -13.84 5.82 -5.19
N LYS A 342 -13.59 5.66 -6.50
CA LYS A 342 -13.17 6.75 -7.39
C LYS A 342 -14.33 7.64 -7.86
N ALA A 343 -15.54 7.11 -7.97
CA ALA A 343 -16.71 7.87 -8.42
C ALA A 343 -17.69 8.15 -7.27
N ASP A 344 -18.18 7.10 -6.61
CA ASP A 344 -19.26 7.26 -5.64
C ASP A 344 -18.79 7.93 -4.34
N MET A 345 -17.68 7.45 -3.74
CA MET A 345 -17.11 8.04 -2.53
C MET A 345 -16.61 9.46 -2.78
N THR A 346 -15.86 9.69 -3.85
CA THR A 346 -15.32 11.03 -4.15
C THR A 346 -16.42 12.03 -4.43
N SER A 347 -17.47 11.62 -5.17
CA SER A 347 -18.65 12.46 -5.43
C SER A 347 -19.40 12.78 -4.13
N ALA A 348 -19.65 11.79 -3.29
CA ALA A 348 -20.35 11.96 -2.02
C ALA A 348 -19.60 12.90 -1.05
N LEU A 349 -18.27 12.78 -1.01
CA LEU A 349 -17.42 13.61 -0.15
C LEU A 349 -17.02 14.95 -0.80
N GLY A 350 -17.42 15.22 -2.05
CA GLY A 350 -17.07 16.44 -2.77
C GLY A 350 -15.57 16.57 -3.03
N VAL A 351 -14.88 15.45 -3.26
CA VAL A 351 -13.45 15.40 -3.57
C VAL A 351 -13.25 15.31 -5.07
N LEU A 352 -12.39 16.16 -5.62
CA LEU A 352 -11.97 16.10 -7.02
C LEU A 352 -10.80 15.12 -7.15
N ILE A 353 -10.89 14.18 -8.11
CA ILE A 353 -9.74 13.33 -8.49
C ILE A 353 -8.69 14.19 -9.18
N THR A 354 -7.44 14.13 -8.72
CA THR A 354 -6.33 14.98 -9.15
C THR A 354 -5.21 14.22 -9.86
N TYR A 355 -5.28 12.90 -9.91
CA TYR A 355 -4.34 12.06 -10.67
C TYR A 355 -4.94 11.63 -12.00
N GLN A 356 -4.07 11.30 -12.95
CA GLN A 356 -4.46 10.65 -14.20
C GLN A 356 -4.23 9.16 -14.06
N ASP A 357 -5.25 8.37 -14.38
CA ASP A 357 -5.05 6.94 -14.57
C ASP A 357 -4.48 6.68 -15.98
N ASN A 358 -3.73 5.61 -16.09
CA ASN A 358 -3.17 5.15 -17.37
C ASN A 358 -3.91 3.90 -17.86
N ASP A 359 -5.20 3.76 -17.50
CA ASP A 359 -5.98 2.57 -17.83
C ASP A 359 -6.57 2.59 -19.24
N GLY A 360 -6.51 3.75 -19.92
CA GLY A 360 -7.00 3.89 -21.30
C GLY A 360 -8.52 3.97 -21.41
N ASP A 361 -9.21 4.36 -20.33
CA ASP A 361 -10.66 4.60 -20.32
C ASP A 361 -11.01 5.96 -20.97
#